data_2d0ce78d2d713bc335dd613867f78c0c
#
_entry.id   2d0ce78d2d713bc335dd613867f78c0c
#
_cell.length_a   1.000
_cell.length_b   1.000
_cell.length_c   1.000
_cell.angle_alpha   90.00
_cell.angle_beta   90.00
_cell.angle_gamma   90.00
#
_symmetry.space_group_name_H-M   'P 1'
#
loop_
_entity.id
_entity.type
_entity.pdbx_description
1 polymer ?
#
loop_
_entity_poly.entity_id
_entity_poly.type
_entity_poly.pdbx_seq_one_letter_code
_entity_poly.pdbx_strand_id
1 'polypeptide(L)'
;MMKNTMMICLALFAAFGCTGQSKAGKGKTQELTTMENQKEIYLAGGCFWGTEHFMKQIRGVEATQVGYANSTVADPDYRQVCSGRTGAAEAVKVVYDPAEVGLPLLLGLYFKTIDPTSLNKQGNDRGTQYRTGIYYTDLADREVIVRAVDELSKRYDRPLAIEVKPLDNFYPAEGYHQDYLDKNPGGYCHIDPALFGLARQANLRPAGEGMKPPQTVYRRQDDATLKKTLSPEQYAVTRKNA
;
A
#
# COMPACT_ATOMS: atom_id res chain seq x y z
N MET A 1 -71.94 23.14 -11.26
CA MET A 1 -72.20 24.53 -10.84
C MET A 1 -71.79 24.73 -9.42
N MET A 2 -70.92 25.67 -9.16
CA MET A 2 -70.64 26.51 -7.97
C MET A 2 -69.14 26.64 -7.79
N LYS A 3 -68.61 27.64 -8.17
CA LYS A 3 -68.18 29.00 -7.89
C LYS A 3 -67.14 29.06 -6.77
N ASN A 4 -65.94 29.45 -7.22
CA ASN A 4 -64.85 30.11 -6.54
C ASN A 4 -65.11 30.92 -5.29
N THR A 5 -64.23 30.93 -4.35
CA THR A 5 -63.78 32.16 -3.68
C THR A 5 -62.32 32.06 -3.30
N MET A 6 -61.52 32.93 -3.90
CA MET A 6 -60.09 33.16 -3.70
C MET A 6 -59.94 34.13 -2.51
N MET A 7 -59.20 33.73 -1.51
CA MET A 7 -58.86 34.60 -0.39
C MET A 7 -57.35 34.85 -0.38
N ILE A 8 -56.99 36.08 -0.72
CA ILE A 8 -55.62 36.60 -0.71
C ILE A 8 -55.29 37.05 0.70
N CYS A 9 -54.35 36.40 1.36
CA CYS A 9 -53.74 36.90 2.57
C CYS A 9 -52.35 37.50 2.25
N LEU A 10 -52.31 38.82 2.37
CA LEU A 10 -51.08 39.63 2.27
C LEU A 10 -50.38 39.57 3.62
N ALA A 11 -49.23 38.92 3.71
CA ALA A 11 -48.38 38.92 4.91
C ALA A 11 -47.11 39.73 4.64
N LEU A 12 -46.99 40.82 5.39
CA LEU A 12 -45.77 41.66 5.47
C LEU A 12 -44.62 40.83 6.09
N PHE A 13 -43.51 40.70 5.37
CA PHE A 13 -42.28 40.21 5.92
C PHE A 13 -41.40 41.38 6.38
N ALA A 14 -41.22 41.49 7.70
CA ALA A 14 -40.22 42.34 8.31
C ALA A 14 -38.84 41.71 8.13
N ALA A 15 -37.89 42.43 7.53
CA ALA A 15 -36.52 42.03 7.37
C ALA A 15 -35.78 42.13 8.71
N PHE A 16 -35.40 41.02 9.31
CA PHE A 16 -34.38 40.96 10.33
C PHE A 16 -33.07 40.49 9.69
N GLY A 17 -32.13 41.42 9.55
CA GLY A 17 -30.78 41.12 9.15
C GLY A 17 -30.00 40.40 10.27
N CYS A 18 -29.67 39.15 10.05
CA CYS A 18 -28.68 38.46 10.86
C CYS A 18 -27.42 38.25 10.02
N THR A 19 -26.38 39.04 10.28
CA THR A 19 -25.03 38.84 9.77
C THR A 19 -24.40 37.67 10.48
N GLY A 20 -24.64 36.46 9.97
CA GLY A 20 -23.94 35.26 10.39
C GLY A 20 -22.66 35.11 9.60
N GLN A 21 -21.50 35.46 10.17
CA GLN A 21 -20.19 35.14 9.65
C GLN A 21 -20.02 33.61 9.68
N SER A 22 -20.18 32.96 8.53
CA SER A 22 -19.84 31.56 8.38
C SER A 22 -18.31 31.43 8.38
N LYS A 23 -17.75 30.86 9.48
CA LYS A 23 -16.41 30.31 9.48
C LYS A 23 -16.38 29.13 8.50
N ALA A 24 -16.07 29.38 7.24
CA ALA A 24 -15.83 28.37 6.24
C ALA A 24 -14.60 27.54 6.63
N GLY A 25 -14.80 26.23 6.68
CA GLY A 25 -13.92 25.25 7.26
C GLY A 25 -12.55 25.13 6.62
N LYS A 26 -11.55 25.31 7.45
CA LYS A 26 -10.17 24.89 7.16
C LYS A 26 -9.98 23.35 7.15
N GLY A 27 -11.01 22.59 7.56
CA GLY A 27 -10.93 21.13 7.67
C GLY A 27 -10.99 20.39 6.32
N LYS A 28 -11.80 20.86 5.36
CA LYS A 28 -12.00 20.14 4.08
C LYS A 28 -10.79 20.18 3.13
N THR A 29 -9.99 21.24 3.17
CA THR A 29 -8.85 21.38 2.26
C THR A 29 -7.67 20.49 2.68
N GLN A 30 -7.50 20.26 3.98
CA GLN A 30 -6.43 19.40 4.51
C GLN A 30 -6.72 17.91 4.29
N GLU A 31 -7.98 17.50 4.37
CA GLU A 31 -8.40 16.11 4.13
C GLU A 31 -8.34 15.73 2.63
N LEU A 32 -8.65 16.66 1.73
CA LEU A 32 -8.48 16.46 0.29
C LEU A 32 -6.98 16.40 -0.12
N THR A 33 -6.12 17.19 0.51
CA THR A 33 -4.69 17.24 0.16
C THR A 33 -3.94 15.99 0.63
N THR A 34 -4.37 15.35 1.72
CA THR A 34 -3.81 14.07 2.18
C THR A 34 -4.17 12.91 1.25
N MET A 35 -5.35 12.88 0.67
CA MET A 35 -5.77 11.84 -0.28
C MET A 35 -5.05 11.90 -1.63
N GLU A 36 -4.61 13.07 -2.08
CA GLU A 36 -3.91 13.25 -3.37
C GLU A 36 -2.45 12.74 -3.38
N ASN A 37 -1.82 12.56 -2.21
CA ASN A 37 -0.41 12.14 -2.10
C ASN A 37 -0.23 10.68 -1.65
N GLN A 38 -1.30 9.95 -1.36
CA GLN A 38 -1.20 8.56 -0.93
C GLN A 38 -0.75 7.66 -2.07
N LYS A 39 0.13 6.71 -1.73
CA LYS A 39 0.55 5.63 -2.62
C LYS A 39 0.12 4.28 -2.07
N GLU A 40 0.10 3.28 -2.95
CA GLU A 40 -0.24 1.92 -2.56
C GLU A 40 0.75 0.92 -3.12
N ILE A 41 0.97 -0.15 -2.36
CA ILE A 41 1.76 -1.31 -2.76
C ILE A 41 1.10 -2.57 -2.20
N TYR A 42 1.25 -3.70 -2.89
CA TYR A 42 0.66 -4.98 -2.48
C TYR A 42 1.78 -5.98 -2.19
N LEU A 43 1.80 -6.49 -0.96
CA LEU A 43 2.88 -7.32 -0.44
C LEU A 43 2.35 -8.70 -0.05
N ALA A 44 2.87 -9.74 -0.71
CA ALA A 44 2.58 -11.14 -0.42
C ALA A 44 3.79 -11.79 0.24
N GLY A 45 3.61 -12.43 1.39
CA GLY A 45 4.72 -12.99 2.16
C GLY A 45 4.25 -14.00 3.21
N GLY A 46 3.69 -15.13 2.80
CA GLY A 46 3.06 -16.10 3.68
C GLY A 46 1.66 -15.68 4.09
N CYS A 47 1.23 -16.10 5.29
CA CYS A 47 -0.05 -15.70 5.83
C CYS A 47 -0.15 -14.17 5.97
N PHE A 48 -1.16 -13.59 5.38
CA PHE A 48 -1.34 -12.14 5.33
C PHE A 48 -1.63 -11.48 6.69
N TRP A 49 -2.07 -12.23 7.71
CA TRP A 49 -2.33 -11.69 9.05
C TRP A 49 -1.08 -11.08 9.69
N GLY A 50 0.05 -11.80 9.59
CA GLY A 50 1.32 -11.32 10.12
C GLY A 50 1.86 -10.12 9.33
N THR A 51 1.77 -10.18 7.99
CA THR A 51 2.21 -9.11 7.12
C THR A 51 1.38 -7.83 7.34
N GLU A 52 0.05 -7.94 7.46
CA GLU A 52 -0.82 -6.82 7.79
C GLU A 52 -0.44 -6.20 9.13
N HIS A 53 -0.39 -7.02 10.19
CA HIS A 53 -0.08 -6.55 11.54
C HIS A 53 1.30 -5.89 11.61
N PHE A 54 2.28 -6.38 10.85
CA PHE A 54 3.61 -5.76 10.75
C PHE A 54 3.56 -4.41 10.05
N MET A 55 2.94 -4.33 8.86
CA MET A 55 2.92 -3.12 8.04
C MET A 55 2.20 -1.97 8.72
N LYS A 56 1.08 -2.21 9.37
CA LYS A 56 0.31 -1.18 10.10
C LYS A 56 1.05 -0.58 11.31
N GLN A 57 2.15 -1.20 11.79
CA GLN A 57 2.98 -0.63 12.86
C GLN A 57 3.93 0.47 12.35
N ILE A 58 4.12 0.58 11.02
CA ILE A 58 5.08 1.51 10.43
C ILE A 58 4.43 2.89 10.34
N ARG A 59 5.08 3.90 10.90
CA ARG A 59 4.61 5.28 10.80
C ARG A 59 4.58 5.71 9.33
N GLY A 60 3.48 6.34 8.91
CA GLY A 60 3.23 6.74 7.53
C GLY A 60 2.48 5.67 6.71
N VAL A 61 2.27 4.46 7.26
CA VAL A 61 1.24 3.55 6.74
C VAL A 61 -0.10 3.99 7.31
N GLU A 62 -1.03 4.32 6.43
CA GLU A 62 -2.31 4.92 6.79
C GLU A 62 -3.45 3.90 6.78
N ALA A 63 -3.37 2.90 5.88
CA ALA A 63 -4.35 1.83 5.84
C ALA A 63 -3.72 0.53 5.33
N THR A 64 -4.27 -0.59 5.80
CA THR A 64 -3.98 -1.92 5.30
C THR A 64 -5.27 -2.65 4.98
N GLN A 65 -5.23 -3.57 4.02
CA GLN A 65 -6.32 -4.46 3.72
C GLN A 65 -5.75 -5.80 3.25
N VAL A 66 -6.17 -6.89 3.87
CA VAL A 66 -5.78 -8.23 3.42
C VAL A 66 -6.69 -8.71 2.30
N GLY A 67 -6.13 -9.47 1.36
CA GLY A 67 -6.88 -9.95 0.20
C GLY A 67 -6.09 -10.91 -0.68
N TYR A 68 -6.64 -11.15 -1.85
CA TYR A 68 -6.21 -12.14 -2.83
C TYR A 68 -5.75 -11.44 -4.10
N ALA A 69 -4.42 -11.43 -4.32
CA ALA A 69 -3.81 -10.74 -5.45
C ALA A 69 -3.57 -11.67 -6.63
N ASN A 70 -3.75 -11.15 -7.85
CA ASN A 70 -3.45 -11.81 -9.13
C ASN A 70 -4.13 -13.18 -9.26
N SER A 71 -5.42 -13.22 -8.93
CA SER A 71 -6.25 -14.40 -9.08
C SER A 71 -6.68 -14.61 -10.53
N THR A 72 -6.70 -15.84 -11.00
CA THR A 72 -7.29 -16.23 -12.29
C THR A 72 -8.80 -16.45 -12.20
N VAL A 73 -9.35 -16.46 -10.99
CA VAL A 73 -10.78 -16.60 -10.68
C VAL A 73 -11.27 -15.27 -10.14
N ALA A 74 -12.38 -14.76 -10.65
CA ALA A 74 -12.99 -13.53 -10.16
C ALA A 74 -13.59 -13.78 -8.76
N ASP A 75 -13.36 -12.83 -7.87
CA ASP A 75 -13.90 -12.78 -6.50
C ASP A 75 -13.83 -14.13 -5.76
N PRO A 76 -12.62 -14.72 -5.61
CA PRO A 76 -12.48 -16.04 -5.00
C PRO A 76 -12.68 -15.93 -3.48
N ASP A 77 -13.36 -16.92 -2.89
CA ASP A 77 -13.41 -17.08 -1.44
C ASP A 77 -12.12 -17.75 -0.89
N TYR A 78 -11.94 -17.68 0.42
CA TYR A 78 -10.78 -18.27 1.11
C TYR A 78 -10.61 -19.77 0.83
N ARG A 79 -11.71 -20.54 0.78
CA ARG A 79 -11.64 -21.98 0.50
C ARG A 79 -11.11 -22.23 -0.91
N GLN A 80 -11.55 -21.44 -1.89
CA GLN A 80 -11.06 -21.53 -3.26
C GLN A 80 -9.57 -21.19 -3.35
N VAL A 81 -9.13 -20.14 -2.65
CA VAL A 81 -7.71 -19.75 -2.59
C VAL A 81 -6.86 -20.86 -1.95
N CYS A 82 -7.30 -21.42 -0.82
CA CYS A 82 -6.61 -22.53 -0.14
C CYS A 82 -6.52 -23.80 -1.00
N SER A 83 -7.39 -23.98 -1.99
CA SER A 83 -7.30 -25.09 -2.93
C SER A 83 -6.09 -25.02 -3.86
N GLY A 84 -5.40 -23.85 -3.94
CA GLY A 84 -4.28 -23.60 -4.84
C GLY A 84 -4.66 -23.45 -6.31
N ARG A 85 -5.95 -23.50 -6.68
CA ARG A 85 -6.41 -23.48 -8.09
C ARG A 85 -6.76 -22.12 -8.62
N THR A 86 -6.85 -21.11 -7.76
CA THR A 86 -7.17 -19.73 -8.15
C THR A 86 -5.98 -18.95 -8.67
N GLY A 87 -4.75 -19.46 -8.47
CA GLY A 87 -3.53 -18.70 -8.76
C GLY A 87 -3.31 -17.48 -7.85
N ALA A 88 -4.25 -17.15 -6.97
CA ALA A 88 -4.16 -16.00 -6.07
C ALA A 88 -3.02 -16.13 -5.07
N ALA A 89 -2.42 -15.00 -4.69
CA ALA A 89 -1.57 -14.89 -3.51
C ALA A 89 -2.33 -14.21 -2.37
N GLU A 90 -2.16 -14.71 -1.14
CA GLU A 90 -2.49 -13.93 0.04
C GLU A 90 -1.59 -12.69 0.07
N ALA A 91 -2.18 -11.51 0.04
CA ALA A 91 -1.46 -10.26 -0.03
C ALA A 91 -2.09 -9.18 0.85
N VAL A 92 -1.27 -8.21 1.23
CA VAL A 92 -1.70 -7.02 1.95
C VAL A 92 -1.58 -5.82 1.03
N LYS A 93 -2.69 -5.13 0.78
CA LYS A 93 -2.70 -3.78 0.26
C LYS A 93 -2.19 -2.85 1.37
N VAL A 94 -1.16 -2.08 1.11
CA VAL A 94 -0.58 -1.10 2.01
C VAL A 94 -0.73 0.27 1.39
N VAL A 95 -1.53 1.14 2.01
CA VAL A 95 -1.68 2.55 1.64
C VAL A 95 -0.77 3.37 2.55
N TYR A 96 0.06 4.23 1.98
CA TYR A 96 1.06 4.97 2.73
C TYR A 96 1.26 6.40 2.22
N ASP A 97 1.67 7.30 3.11
CA ASP A 97 2.12 8.65 2.79
C ASP A 97 3.61 8.63 2.42
N PRO A 98 3.99 8.87 1.15
CA PRO A 98 5.38 8.87 0.73
C PRO A 98 6.21 10.02 1.35
N ALA A 99 5.59 11.02 1.96
CA ALA A 99 6.28 12.06 2.72
C ALA A 99 6.73 11.57 4.12
N GLU A 100 6.03 10.59 4.69
CA GLU A 100 6.34 10.02 6.00
C GLU A 100 7.18 8.73 5.87
N VAL A 101 6.88 7.88 4.88
CA VAL A 101 7.59 6.61 4.63
C VAL A 101 7.76 6.35 3.14
N GLY A 102 9.02 6.24 2.68
CA GLY A 102 9.29 5.93 1.28
C GLY A 102 9.21 4.43 0.98
N LEU A 103 8.86 4.09 -0.27
CA LEU A 103 8.79 2.70 -0.74
C LEU A 103 10.08 1.89 -0.44
N PRO A 104 11.32 2.41 -0.60
CA PRO A 104 12.54 1.67 -0.26
C PRO A 104 12.59 1.22 1.20
N LEU A 105 12.11 2.05 2.14
CA LEU A 105 12.07 1.69 3.56
C LEU A 105 11.01 0.62 3.81
N LEU A 106 9.80 0.75 3.25
CA LEU A 106 8.75 -0.25 3.34
C LEU A 106 9.23 -1.62 2.84
N LEU A 107 9.89 -1.66 1.68
CA LEU A 107 10.46 -2.89 1.13
C LEU A 107 11.56 -3.47 2.02
N GLY A 108 12.46 -2.62 2.53
CA GLY A 108 13.52 -3.04 3.44
C GLY A 108 12.99 -3.64 4.74
N LEU A 109 11.86 -3.16 5.25
CA LEU A 109 11.17 -3.72 6.41
C LEU A 109 10.44 -5.02 6.07
N TYR A 110 9.71 -5.04 4.95
CA TYR A 110 9.04 -6.23 4.44
C TYR A 110 10.01 -7.41 4.24
N PHE A 111 11.20 -7.18 3.68
CA PHE A 111 12.22 -8.22 3.50
C PHE A 111 12.70 -8.87 4.81
N LYS A 112 12.49 -8.24 5.94
CA LYS A 112 12.80 -8.82 7.26
C LYS A 112 11.74 -9.81 7.74
N THR A 113 10.56 -9.79 7.16
CA THR A 113 9.43 -10.63 7.56
C THR A 113 9.32 -11.93 6.78
N ILE A 114 10.15 -12.12 5.75
CA ILE A 114 10.09 -13.26 4.83
C ILE A 114 11.43 -14.00 4.74
N ASP A 115 11.38 -15.27 4.34
CA ASP A 115 12.49 -15.97 3.69
C ASP A 115 12.38 -15.74 2.18
N PRO A 116 13.21 -14.87 1.59
CA PRO A 116 13.06 -14.50 0.18
C PRO A 116 13.48 -15.62 -0.78
N THR A 117 14.10 -16.70 -0.29
CA THR A 117 14.52 -17.86 -1.09
C THR A 117 13.52 -19.02 -1.05
N SER A 118 12.46 -18.88 -0.25
CA SER A 118 11.47 -19.94 -0.04
C SER A 118 10.37 -19.87 -1.09
N LEU A 119 10.27 -20.90 -1.93
CA LEU A 119 9.23 -20.99 -2.95
C LEU A 119 7.93 -21.52 -2.35
N ASN A 120 6.83 -20.79 -2.56
CA ASN A 120 5.48 -21.16 -2.14
C ASN A 120 5.36 -21.57 -0.65
N LYS A 121 6.15 -20.92 0.20
CA LYS A 121 6.19 -21.24 1.63
C LYS A 121 6.75 -20.08 2.44
N GLN A 122 6.14 -19.80 3.61
CA GLN A 122 6.73 -18.97 4.65
C GLN A 122 6.43 -19.59 6.02
N GLY A 123 7.46 -19.80 6.83
CA GLY A 123 7.30 -20.49 8.10
C GLY A 123 6.67 -21.90 7.93
N ASN A 124 5.52 -22.12 8.58
CA ASN A 124 4.76 -23.36 8.49
C ASN A 124 3.73 -23.36 7.33
N ASP A 125 3.44 -22.18 6.76
CA ASP A 125 2.45 -22.05 5.70
C ASP A 125 3.01 -22.55 4.37
N ARG A 126 2.31 -23.48 3.72
CA ARG A 126 2.71 -24.15 2.47
C ARG A 126 1.60 -24.06 1.45
N GLY A 127 1.91 -23.66 0.24
CA GLY A 127 0.98 -23.54 -0.88
C GLY A 127 1.29 -22.32 -1.74
N THR A 128 0.80 -22.32 -2.98
CA THR A 128 1.03 -21.22 -3.95
C THR A 128 0.48 -19.90 -3.47
N GLN A 129 -0.57 -19.90 -2.63
CA GLN A 129 -1.14 -18.71 -2.02
C GLN A 129 -0.18 -18.02 -1.03
N TYR A 130 0.76 -18.75 -0.45
CA TYR A 130 1.76 -18.23 0.49
C TYR A 130 3.09 -17.84 -0.17
N ARG A 131 3.11 -17.73 -1.51
CA ARG A 131 4.29 -17.28 -2.23
C ARG A 131 4.65 -15.83 -1.89
N THR A 132 5.91 -15.50 -2.06
CA THR A 132 6.40 -14.14 -1.84
C THR A 132 6.25 -13.31 -3.11
N GLY A 133 5.73 -12.10 -2.99
CA GLY A 133 5.51 -11.22 -4.13
C GLY A 133 5.36 -9.75 -3.76
N ILE A 134 5.71 -8.89 -4.69
CA ILE A 134 5.53 -7.45 -4.64
C ILE A 134 4.76 -7.07 -5.91
N TYR A 135 3.53 -6.59 -5.74
CA TYR A 135 2.67 -6.22 -6.85
C TYR A 135 2.42 -4.70 -6.82
N TYR A 136 2.57 -4.05 -7.96
CA TYR A 136 2.51 -2.59 -8.09
C TYR A 136 1.44 -2.17 -9.10
N THR A 137 0.84 -1.01 -8.87
CA THR A 137 -0.11 -0.34 -9.77
C THR A 137 0.55 0.79 -10.54
N ASP A 138 1.57 1.43 -9.94
CA ASP A 138 2.35 2.50 -10.56
C ASP A 138 3.64 1.94 -11.19
N LEU A 139 3.79 2.09 -12.51
CA LEU A 139 4.99 1.65 -13.23
C LEU A 139 6.27 2.33 -12.74
N ALA A 140 6.18 3.53 -12.18
CA ALA A 140 7.33 4.23 -11.61
C ALA A 140 7.92 3.49 -10.39
N ASP A 141 7.09 2.75 -9.66
CA ASP A 141 7.53 1.99 -8.49
C ASP A 141 8.32 0.72 -8.87
N ARG A 142 8.11 0.20 -10.11
CA ARG A 142 8.80 -1.01 -10.60
C ARG A 142 10.32 -0.90 -10.50
N GLU A 143 10.90 0.23 -10.90
CA GLU A 143 12.36 0.42 -10.87
C GLU A 143 12.91 0.40 -9.43
N VAL A 144 12.16 1.01 -8.50
CA VAL A 144 12.50 1.01 -7.08
C VAL A 144 12.46 -0.41 -6.51
N ILE A 145 11.41 -1.17 -6.86
CA ILE A 145 11.23 -2.55 -6.40
C ILE A 145 12.34 -3.45 -6.93
N VAL A 146 12.63 -3.39 -8.24
CA VAL A 146 13.68 -4.21 -8.86
C VAL A 146 15.02 -3.93 -8.22
N ARG A 147 15.40 -2.66 -8.03
CA ARG A 147 16.65 -2.31 -7.34
C ARG A 147 16.72 -2.86 -5.92
N ALA A 148 15.61 -2.77 -5.18
CA ALA A 148 15.58 -3.28 -3.80
C ALA A 148 15.73 -4.80 -3.76
N VAL A 149 15.13 -5.54 -4.69
CA VAL A 149 15.26 -6.99 -4.82
C VAL A 149 16.68 -7.38 -5.28
N ASP A 150 17.26 -6.63 -6.21
CA ASP A 150 18.65 -6.85 -6.67
C ASP A 150 19.66 -6.64 -5.52
N GLU A 151 19.48 -5.60 -4.70
CA GLU A 151 20.32 -5.39 -3.53
C GLU A 151 20.12 -6.49 -2.47
N LEU A 152 18.89 -6.97 -2.31
CA LEU A 152 18.61 -8.10 -1.41
C LEU A 152 19.30 -9.38 -1.90
N SER A 153 19.28 -9.66 -3.21
CA SER A 153 19.83 -10.87 -3.80
C SER A 153 21.32 -11.07 -3.50
N LYS A 154 22.07 -9.98 -3.37
CA LYS A 154 23.52 -10.02 -3.04
C LYS A 154 23.84 -10.61 -1.67
N ARG A 155 22.82 -10.79 -0.82
CA ARG A 155 22.96 -11.36 0.54
C ARG A 155 22.71 -12.86 0.61
N TYR A 156 22.37 -13.47 -0.53
CA TYR A 156 21.96 -14.87 -0.61
C TYR A 156 22.72 -15.62 -1.69
N ASP A 157 23.18 -16.82 -1.38
CA ASP A 157 23.87 -17.71 -2.34
C ASP A 157 22.90 -18.48 -3.24
N ARG A 158 21.59 -18.28 -3.05
CA ARG A 158 20.51 -18.94 -3.79
C ARG A 158 19.64 -17.88 -4.50
N PRO A 159 19.02 -18.23 -5.63
CA PRO A 159 18.07 -17.34 -6.27
C PRO A 159 16.93 -16.96 -5.32
N LEU A 160 16.48 -15.72 -5.40
CA LEU A 160 15.29 -15.28 -4.68
C LEU A 160 14.03 -15.80 -5.38
N ALA A 161 13.01 -16.14 -4.56
CA ALA A 161 11.70 -16.61 -5.00
C ALA A 161 10.62 -15.51 -4.87
N ILE A 162 11.01 -14.25 -5.04
CA ILE A 162 10.11 -13.09 -4.95
C ILE A 162 9.55 -12.79 -6.34
N GLU A 163 8.22 -12.81 -6.49
CA GLU A 163 7.57 -12.29 -7.70
C GLU A 163 7.59 -10.74 -7.68
N VAL A 164 7.95 -10.13 -8.81
CA VAL A 164 7.77 -8.68 -9.03
C VAL A 164 6.93 -8.50 -10.29
N LYS A 165 5.66 -8.12 -10.13
CA LYS A 165 4.68 -8.05 -11.22
C LYS A 165 3.76 -6.85 -11.06
N PRO A 166 3.15 -6.35 -12.17
CA PRO A 166 1.97 -5.50 -12.06
C PRO A 166 0.87 -6.22 -11.25
N LEU A 167 0.03 -5.44 -10.60
CA LEU A 167 -1.20 -5.94 -10.01
C LEU A 167 -2.26 -6.06 -11.10
N ASP A 168 -2.69 -7.28 -11.40
CA ASP A 168 -3.77 -7.53 -12.36
C ASP A 168 -5.15 -7.34 -11.69
N ASN A 169 -5.29 -7.84 -10.46
CA ASN A 169 -6.50 -7.71 -9.66
C ASN A 169 -6.19 -7.91 -8.17
N PHE A 170 -7.09 -7.38 -7.33
CA PHE A 170 -7.06 -7.60 -5.89
C PHE A 170 -8.50 -7.71 -5.38
N TYR A 171 -8.81 -8.81 -4.73
CA TYR A 171 -10.09 -9.06 -4.09
C TYR A 171 -9.91 -9.03 -2.57
N PRO A 172 -10.60 -8.13 -1.85
CA PRO A 172 -10.54 -8.10 -0.39
C PRO A 172 -10.93 -9.45 0.19
N ALA A 173 -10.15 -9.95 1.14
CA ALA A 173 -10.53 -11.14 1.88
C ALA A 173 -11.68 -10.85 2.83
N GLU A 174 -12.36 -11.89 3.27
CA GLU A 174 -13.54 -11.83 4.14
C GLU A 174 -13.25 -11.04 5.43
N GLY A 175 -14.28 -10.40 6.00
CA GLY A 175 -14.16 -9.50 7.14
C GLY A 175 -13.51 -10.10 8.40
N TYR A 176 -13.58 -11.43 8.56
CA TYR A 176 -12.92 -12.12 9.68
C TYR A 176 -11.40 -12.21 9.54
N HIS A 177 -10.87 -12.01 8.34
CA HIS A 177 -9.42 -11.95 8.11
C HIS A 177 -8.83 -10.55 8.35
N GLN A 178 -9.62 -9.50 8.16
CA GLN A 178 -9.17 -8.12 8.34
C GLN A 178 -8.82 -7.85 9.80
N ASP A 179 -7.65 -7.26 10.08
CA ASP A 179 -7.17 -6.93 11.43
C ASP A 179 -7.13 -8.15 12.37
N TYR A 180 -6.84 -9.35 11.82
CA TYR A 180 -7.00 -10.59 12.57
C TYR A 180 -6.18 -10.61 13.86
N LEU A 181 -4.90 -10.22 13.83
CA LEU A 181 -4.04 -10.24 15.02
C LEU A 181 -4.36 -9.12 16.01
N ASP A 182 -5.00 -8.03 15.59
CA ASP A 182 -5.50 -7.01 16.53
C ASP A 182 -6.72 -7.53 17.29
N LYS A 183 -7.59 -8.27 16.60
CA LYS A 183 -8.77 -8.92 17.20
C LYS A 183 -8.41 -10.17 18.00
N ASN A 184 -7.31 -10.83 17.64
CA ASN A 184 -6.83 -12.09 18.23
C ASN A 184 -5.34 -12.01 18.57
N PRO A 185 -4.93 -11.31 19.65
CA PRO A 185 -3.51 -11.09 19.98
C PRO A 185 -2.67 -12.35 20.21
N GLY A 186 -3.31 -13.49 20.51
CA GLY A 186 -2.67 -14.82 20.61
C GLY A 186 -2.80 -15.66 19.35
N GLY A 187 -3.27 -15.10 18.24
CA GLY A 187 -3.46 -15.79 16.98
C GLY A 187 -2.16 -16.23 16.33
N TYR A 188 -2.29 -17.14 15.35
CA TYR A 188 -1.14 -17.63 14.59
C TYR A 188 -0.45 -16.50 13.81
N CYS A 189 0.88 -16.45 13.92
CA CYS A 189 1.75 -15.55 13.16
C CYS A 189 3.06 -16.25 12.83
N HIS A 190 3.49 -16.19 11.57
CA HIS A 190 4.79 -16.72 11.15
C HIS A 190 5.93 -15.71 11.33
N ILE A 191 5.61 -14.44 11.58
CA ILE A 191 6.59 -13.37 11.79
C ILE A 191 7.03 -13.34 13.25
N ASP A 192 8.34 -13.21 13.50
CA ASP A 192 8.86 -13.05 14.85
C ASP A 192 8.27 -11.79 15.51
N PRO A 193 7.63 -11.91 16.69
CA PRO A 193 7.06 -10.76 17.41
C PRO A 193 8.05 -9.63 17.70
N ALA A 194 9.34 -9.92 17.82
CA ALA A 194 10.38 -8.90 18.00
C ALA A 194 10.44 -7.89 16.84
N LEU A 195 10.07 -8.31 15.63
CA LEU A 195 10.07 -7.45 14.45
C LEU A 195 8.98 -6.38 14.50
N PHE A 196 7.88 -6.58 15.23
CA PHE A 196 6.85 -5.54 15.40
C PHE A 196 7.40 -4.31 16.14
N GLY A 197 8.32 -4.53 17.09
CA GLY A 197 9.05 -3.43 17.75
C GLY A 197 9.93 -2.65 16.78
N LEU A 198 10.60 -3.37 15.86
CA LEU A 198 11.40 -2.76 14.81
C LEU A 198 10.53 -1.91 13.87
N ALA A 199 9.37 -2.41 13.45
CA ALA A 199 8.45 -1.68 12.58
C ALA A 199 8.01 -0.34 13.20
N ARG A 200 7.62 -0.35 14.49
CA ARG A 200 7.23 0.86 15.23
C ARG A 200 8.34 1.91 15.34
N GLN A 201 9.60 1.49 15.32
CA GLN A 201 10.76 2.37 15.51
C GLN A 201 11.45 2.77 14.20
N ALA A 202 11.07 2.17 13.07
CA ALA A 202 11.85 2.20 11.85
C ALA A 202 12.06 3.60 11.25
N ASN A 203 11.13 4.52 11.43
CA ASN A 203 11.18 5.90 10.92
C ASN A 203 10.77 6.94 11.98
N LEU A 204 10.94 6.61 13.26
CA LEU A 204 10.80 7.60 14.31
C LEU A 204 11.90 8.65 14.14
N ARG A 205 11.48 9.92 14.06
CA ARG A 205 12.43 11.04 14.05
C ARG A 205 13.05 11.18 15.43
N PRO A 206 14.36 11.47 15.52
CA PRO A 206 14.95 11.92 16.79
C PRO A 206 14.14 13.12 17.33
N ALA A 207 13.83 13.10 18.61
CA ALA A 207 13.12 14.21 19.25
C ALA A 207 13.96 15.50 19.07
N GLY A 208 13.51 16.45 18.23
CA GLY A 208 14.13 17.74 18.02
C GLY A 208 14.47 18.15 16.59
N GLU A 209 14.38 17.28 15.60
CA GLU A 209 14.59 17.69 14.21
C GLU A 209 13.27 18.11 13.54
N GLY A 210 13.14 19.41 13.29
CA GLY A 210 12.08 19.98 12.47
C GLY A 210 12.10 19.39 11.04
N MET A 211 10.92 19.32 10.44
CA MET A 211 10.70 18.76 9.10
C MET A 211 11.62 19.39 8.06
N LYS A 212 12.70 18.69 7.68
CA LYS A 212 13.23 18.80 6.33
C LYS A 212 12.67 17.62 5.54
N PRO A 213 11.92 17.85 4.45
CA PRO A 213 11.54 16.75 3.56
C PRO A 213 12.83 16.07 3.09
N PRO A 214 12.83 14.72 2.96
CA PRO A 214 13.96 14.05 2.34
C PRO A 214 14.10 14.62 0.95
N GLN A 215 15.16 15.38 0.73
CA GLN A 215 15.59 15.78 -0.60
C GLN A 215 16.18 14.55 -1.28
N THR A 216 15.33 13.66 -1.75
CA THR A 216 15.69 12.79 -2.85
C THR A 216 15.72 13.70 -4.09
N VAL A 217 16.85 14.39 -4.25
CA VAL A 217 17.15 15.04 -5.52
C VAL A 217 17.36 13.90 -6.52
N TYR A 218 16.29 13.50 -7.19
CA TYR A 218 16.39 12.72 -8.42
C TYR A 218 17.16 13.56 -9.42
N ARG A 219 18.48 13.47 -9.40
CA ARG A 219 19.28 13.97 -10.49
C ARG A 219 19.03 13.03 -11.66
N ARG A 220 18.26 13.53 -12.63
CA ARG A 220 18.14 12.89 -13.94
C ARG A 220 19.56 12.63 -14.44
N GLN A 221 19.96 11.37 -14.52
CA GLN A 221 21.27 11.03 -15.05
C GLN A 221 21.36 11.52 -16.50
N ASP A 222 22.51 12.07 -16.84
CA ASP A 222 22.74 12.54 -18.21
C ASP A 222 22.77 11.36 -19.20
N ASP A 223 22.50 11.68 -20.45
CA ASP A 223 22.38 10.70 -21.55
C ASP A 223 23.64 9.86 -21.75
N ALA A 224 24.82 10.46 -21.50
CA ALA A 224 26.09 9.78 -21.66
C ALA A 224 26.32 8.72 -20.58
N THR A 225 25.88 9.01 -19.35
CA THR A 225 25.92 8.08 -18.21
C THR A 225 24.94 6.92 -18.41
N LEU A 226 23.71 7.21 -18.86
CA LEU A 226 22.70 6.19 -19.14
C LEU A 226 23.12 5.23 -20.28
N LYS A 227 23.75 5.74 -21.35
CA LYS A 227 24.29 4.92 -22.45
C LYS A 227 25.44 4.00 -22.01
N LYS A 228 26.18 4.34 -20.95
CA LYS A 228 27.26 3.51 -20.43
C LYS A 228 26.78 2.43 -19.45
N THR A 229 25.64 2.68 -18.79
CA THR A 229 25.17 1.82 -17.70
C THR A 229 24.01 0.91 -18.08
N LEU A 230 23.30 1.22 -19.18
CA LEU A 230 22.15 0.46 -19.63
C LEU A 230 22.44 -0.29 -20.93
N SER A 231 21.81 -1.46 -21.12
CA SER A 231 21.81 -2.13 -22.42
C SER A 231 21.09 -1.26 -23.48
N PRO A 232 21.37 -1.48 -24.79
CA PRO A 232 20.67 -0.74 -25.86
C PRO A 232 19.14 -0.80 -25.75
N GLU A 233 18.60 -1.94 -25.37
CA GLU A 233 17.15 -2.13 -25.17
C GLU A 233 16.65 -1.35 -23.95
N GLN A 234 17.35 -1.43 -22.83
CA GLN A 234 17.01 -0.69 -21.61
C GLN A 234 17.08 0.83 -21.84
N TYR A 235 18.10 1.30 -22.57
CA TYR A 235 18.22 2.70 -22.92
C TYR A 235 17.08 3.16 -23.84
N ALA A 236 16.70 2.36 -24.84
CA ALA A 236 15.61 2.69 -25.76
C ALA A 236 14.26 2.83 -25.04
N VAL A 237 13.98 1.98 -24.04
CA VAL A 237 12.74 2.05 -23.25
C VAL A 237 12.69 3.29 -22.37
N THR A 238 13.81 3.72 -21.78
CA THR A 238 13.86 4.92 -20.92
C THR A 238 13.65 6.23 -21.69
N ARG A 239 13.79 6.25 -23.03
CA ARG A 239 13.68 7.46 -23.87
C ARG A 239 12.46 7.50 -24.79
N LYS A 240 11.75 6.39 -24.98
CA LYS A 240 10.53 6.36 -25.82
C LYS A 240 9.26 6.83 -25.10
N ASN A 241 9.31 7.03 -23.78
CA ASN A 241 8.19 7.52 -22.96
C ASN A 241 8.45 8.90 -22.33
N ALA A 242 9.24 9.75 -22.99
CA ALA A 242 9.50 11.13 -22.59
C ALA A 242 8.85 12.11 -23.55
#